data_fcba0a22611ffb3181726de9594f8a30
#
_entry.id   fcba0a22611ffb3181726de9594f8a30
#
_cell.length_a   1.000
_cell.length_b   1.000
_cell.length_c   1.000
_cell.angle_alpha   90.00
_cell.angle_beta   90.00
_cell.angle_gamma   90.00
#
_symmetry.space_group_name_H-M   'P 1'
#
loop_
_entity.id
_entity.type
_entity.pdbx_description
1 polymer ?
#
loop_
_entity_poly.entity_id
_entity_poly.type
_entity_poly.pdbx_seq_one_letter_code
_entity_poly.pdbx_strand_id
1 'polypeptide(L)'
;AVAIALSAAALALPLPVFAVLDRAAGHSIAVQQDAEALSPAGRSCAAARELYCWRMTWQNTSRTMVEPDSTPANTAPTLAAVQQLQAAGVLPASMADVLLSAMQQTDSCTTYTDDTGQSEYAFTSDENHVTLTLTASGLPVGFTVEQCSFADSALDEIADAYAAFLGGDAITDWETLPLQLHEPCAVRYSVSAQLYLCVARSGQGLRVSAASLSPQDAAAYRGDVTP
;
A
#
# COMPACT_ATOMS: atom_id res chain seq x y z
N ALA A 1 22.78 12.39 -48.68
CA ALA A 1 21.54 12.15 -47.86
C ALA A 1 21.67 10.96 -46.93
N VAL A 2 22.11 9.78 -47.40
CA VAL A 2 22.24 8.54 -46.57
C VAL A 2 23.28 8.71 -45.46
N ALA A 3 24.42 9.33 -45.73
CA ALA A 3 25.47 9.55 -44.73
C ALA A 3 25.02 10.47 -43.58
N ILE A 4 24.22 11.53 -43.89
CA ILE A 4 23.68 12.45 -42.89
C ILE A 4 22.65 11.73 -42.04
N ALA A 5 21.80 10.87 -42.62
CA ALA A 5 20.80 10.10 -41.87
C ALA A 5 21.46 9.07 -40.92
N LEU A 6 22.53 8.40 -41.36
CA LEU A 6 23.30 7.49 -40.52
C LEU A 6 24.02 8.21 -39.37
N SER A 7 24.59 9.39 -39.63
CA SER A 7 25.23 10.20 -38.58
C SER A 7 24.21 10.71 -37.55
N ALA A 8 23.03 11.15 -37.98
CA ALA A 8 21.96 11.57 -37.09
C ALA A 8 21.42 10.40 -36.25
N ALA A 9 21.26 9.21 -36.84
CA ALA A 9 20.86 8.02 -36.11
C ALA A 9 21.91 7.58 -35.09
N ALA A 10 23.19 7.63 -35.44
CA ALA A 10 24.30 7.31 -34.54
C ALA A 10 24.42 8.27 -33.35
N LEU A 11 24.01 9.54 -33.49
CA LEU A 11 23.99 10.52 -32.44
C LEU A 11 22.70 10.46 -31.58
N ALA A 12 21.59 10.04 -32.16
CA ALA A 12 20.29 9.98 -31.47
C ALA A 12 20.07 8.68 -30.70
N LEU A 13 20.63 7.56 -31.14
CA LEU A 13 20.50 6.24 -30.50
C LEU A 13 21.09 6.16 -29.08
N PRO A 14 22.24 6.78 -28.76
CA PRO A 14 22.79 6.70 -27.40
C PRO A 14 21.90 7.35 -26.36
N LEU A 15 21.22 8.45 -26.67
CA LEU A 15 20.41 9.22 -25.70
C LEU A 15 19.29 8.40 -25.05
N PRO A 16 18.41 7.70 -25.79
CA PRO A 16 17.39 6.86 -25.16
C PRO A 16 17.97 5.65 -24.43
N VAL A 17 19.09 5.07 -24.92
CA VAL A 17 19.76 3.97 -24.24
C VAL A 17 20.36 4.43 -22.92
N PHE A 18 21.02 5.58 -22.89
CA PHE A 18 21.55 6.16 -21.65
C PHE A 18 20.42 6.55 -20.69
N ALA A 19 19.33 7.12 -21.18
CA ALA A 19 18.18 7.45 -20.33
C ALA A 19 17.54 6.21 -19.69
N VAL A 20 17.46 5.11 -20.43
CA VAL A 20 16.96 3.84 -19.88
C VAL A 20 17.96 3.22 -18.89
N LEU A 21 19.25 3.27 -19.20
CA LEU A 21 20.30 2.78 -18.30
C LEU A 21 20.43 3.62 -17.03
N ASP A 22 20.37 4.94 -17.14
CA ASP A 22 20.37 5.83 -15.99
C ASP A 22 19.13 5.63 -15.11
N ARG A 23 17.97 5.43 -15.74
CA ARG A 23 16.73 5.15 -15.00
C ARG A 23 16.81 3.80 -14.30
N ALA A 24 17.32 2.77 -14.96
CA ALA A 24 17.51 1.45 -14.36
C ALA A 24 18.59 1.47 -13.26
N ALA A 25 19.71 2.15 -13.49
CA ALA A 25 20.78 2.29 -12.51
C ALA A 25 20.35 3.17 -11.32
N GLY A 26 19.67 4.28 -11.59
CA GLY A 26 19.12 5.15 -10.55
C GLY A 26 18.11 4.42 -9.67
N HIS A 27 17.21 3.67 -10.29
CA HIS A 27 16.24 2.86 -9.55
C HIS A 27 16.92 1.76 -8.72
N SER A 28 17.90 1.04 -9.29
CA SER A 28 18.61 0.01 -8.56
C SER A 28 19.48 0.55 -7.41
N ILE A 29 20.09 1.73 -7.58
CA ILE A 29 20.89 2.38 -6.53
C ILE A 29 19.95 2.89 -5.41
N ALA A 30 18.84 3.54 -5.74
CA ALA A 30 17.87 3.98 -4.77
C ALA A 30 17.33 2.81 -3.95
N VAL A 31 16.85 1.75 -4.60
CA VAL A 31 16.34 0.54 -3.93
C VAL A 31 17.39 -0.11 -3.04
N GLN A 32 18.65 -0.14 -3.46
CA GLN A 32 19.72 -0.75 -2.67
C GLN A 32 20.08 0.09 -1.43
N GLN A 33 20.18 1.42 -1.57
CA GLN A 33 20.43 2.32 -0.44
C GLN A 33 19.27 2.30 0.55
N ASP A 34 18.05 2.29 0.05
CA ASP A 34 16.85 2.31 0.87
C ASP A 34 16.63 0.99 1.62
N ALA A 35 16.92 -0.15 0.98
CA ALA A 35 16.83 -1.44 1.65
C ALA A 35 17.84 -1.59 2.80
N GLU A 36 18.97 -0.87 2.77
CA GLU A 36 19.94 -0.84 3.86
C GLU A 36 19.45 -0.02 5.06
N ALA A 37 18.56 0.95 4.86
CA ALA A 37 18.00 1.74 5.96
C ALA A 37 16.99 0.94 6.82
N LEU A 38 16.40 -0.13 6.28
CA LEU A 38 15.58 -1.06 7.06
C LEU A 38 16.48 -1.98 7.90
N SER A 39 16.01 -2.30 9.10
CA SER A 39 16.64 -3.33 9.94
C SER A 39 16.65 -4.70 9.24
N PRO A 40 17.42 -5.70 9.72
CA PRO A 40 17.35 -7.06 9.18
C PRO A 40 15.94 -7.64 9.22
N ALA A 41 15.16 -7.38 10.28
CA ALA A 41 13.77 -7.80 10.40
C ALA A 41 12.88 -7.12 9.34
N GLY A 42 13.00 -5.80 9.16
CA GLY A 42 12.29 -5.07 8.12
C GLY A 42 12.64 -5.56 6.71
N ARG A 43 13.91 -5.89 6.46
CA ARG A 43 14.34 -6.45 5.17
C ARG A 43 13.79 -7.85 4.89
N SER A 44 13.54 -8.66 5.90
CA SER A 44 12.92 -9.98 5.74
C SER A 44 11.42 -9.91 5.53
N CYS A 45 10.75 -8.85 5.97
CA CYS A 45 9.33 -8.63 5.81
C CYS A 45 8.98 -8.06 4.42
N ALA A 46 8.16 -8.76 3.65
CA ALA A 46 7.76 -8.32 2.30
C ALA A 46 7.00 -7.00 2.33
N ALA A 47 6.01 -6.87 3.23
CA ALA A 47 5.23 -5.65 3.38
C ALA A 47 6.11 -4.43 3.70
N ALA A 48 7.04 -4.58 4.63
CA ALA A 48 7.95 -3.50 5.02
C ALA A 48 8.82 -3.04 3.83
N ARG A 49 9.37 -3.99 3.07
CA ARG A 49 10.20 -3.65 1.90
C ARG A 49 9.40 -2.91 0.82
N GLU A 50 8.22 -3.43 0.45
CA GLU A 50 7.44 -2.87 -0.63
C GLU A 50 6.89 -1.49 -0.27
N LEU A 51 6.36 -1.33 0.94
CA LEU A 51 5.86 -0.04 1.40
C LEU A 51 6.99 0.98 1.64
N TYR A 52 8.17 0.52 2.08
CA TYR A 52 9.35 1.38 2.19
C TYR A 52 9.81 1.88 0.81
N CYS A 53 9.95 0.99 -0.17
CA CYS A 53 10.29 1.36 -1.54
C CYS A 53 9.25 2.32 -2.13
N TRP A 54 7.97 2.07 -1.88
CA TRP A 54 6.88 2.94 -2.29
C TRP A 54 7.01 4.36 -1.72
N ARG A 55 7.28 4.48 -0.40
CA ARG A 55 7.53 5.78 0.25
C ARG A 55 8.70 6.52 -0.37
N MET A 56 9.82 5.84 -0.58
CA MET A 56 11.03 6.45 -1.11
C MET A 56 10.87 6.89 -2.56
N THR A 57 10.17 6.11 -3.37
CA THR A 57 9.83 6.48 -4.74
C THR A 57 8.91 7.71 -4.75
N TRP A 58 7.92 7.74 -3.87
CA TRP A 58 7.02 8.88 -3.73
C TRP A 58 7.72 10.18 -3.35
N GLN A 59 8.71 10.14 -2.49
CA GLN A 59 9.46 11.32 -2.08
C GLN A 59 10.40 11.84 -3.17
N ASN A 60 10.85 10.98 -4.08
CA ASN A 60 11.90 11.29 -5.04
C ASN A 60 11.43 11.45 -6.50
N THR A 61 10.18 11.11 -6.81
CA THR A 61 9.65 11.20 -8.18
C THR A 61 8.34 11.97 -8.23
N SER A 62 8.16 12.76 -9.30
CA SER A 62 6.83 13.27 -9.65
C SER A 62 6.03 12.08 -10.18
N ARG A 63 5.00 11.67 -9.46
CA ARG A 63 4.10 10.61 -9.91
C ARG A 63 3.40 11.02 -11.19
N THR A 64 3.50 10.19 -12.19
CA THR A 64 2.54 10.19 -13.28
C THR A 64 1.33 9.40 -12.80
N MET A 65 0.21 10.07 -12.54
CA MET A 65 -1.06 9.38 -12.36
C MET A 65 -1.36 8.66 -13.67
N VAL A 66 -1.36 7.35 -13.67
CA VAL A 66 -1.87 6.58 -14.80
C VAL A 66 -3.37 6.80 -14.85
N GLU A 67 -3.92 7.10 -16.02
CA GLU A 67 -5.36 7.22 -16.18
C GLU A 67 -6.04 5.94 -15.68
N PRO A 68 -7.14 6.07 -14.91
CA PRO A 68 -7.82 4.91 -14.38
C PRO A 68 -8.32 4.02 -15.52
N ASP A 69 -8.01 2.74 -15.46
CA ASP A 69 -8.58 1.75 -16.36
C ASP A 69 -10.00 1.43 -15.91
N SER A 70 -10.98 1.85 -16.71
CA SER A 70 -12.40 1.61 -16.45
C SER A 70 -12.94 0.33 -17.11
N THR A 71 -12.07 -0.52 -17.64
CA THR A 71 -12.49 -1.82 -18.18
C THR A 71 -12.99 -2.74 -17.06
N PRO A 72 -13.84 -3.73 -17.35
CA PRO A 72 -14.24 -4.71 -16.37
C PRO A 72 -13.01 -5.35 -15.75
N ALA A 73 -12.80 -5.12 -14.45
CA ALA A 73 -11.59 -5.53 -13.78
C ALA A 73 -11.43 -7.05 -13.78
N ASN A 74 -10.21 -7.51 -13.98
CA ASN A 74 -9.85 -8.84 -13.55
C ASN A 74 -9.91 -8.89 -12.02
N THR A 75 -11.00 -9.39 -11.47
CA THR A 75 -11.26 -9.45 -10.03
C THR A 75 -10.46 -10.55 -9.30
N ALA A 76 -9.72 -11.39 -10.03
CA ALA A 76 -8.99 -12.49 -9.42
C ALA A 76 -7.96 -12.04 -8.34
N PRO A 77 -7.15 -10.98 -8.54
CA PRO A 77 -6.25 -10.49 -7.51
C PRO A 77 -6.98 -9.98 -6.26
N THR A 78 -8.08 -9.27 -6.44
CA THR A 78 -8.86 -8.71 -5.33
C THR A 78 -9.57 -9.80 -4.55
N LEU A 79 -10.11 -10.82 -5.21
CA LEU A 79 -10.71 -11.98 -4.56
C LEU A 79 -9.67 -12.75 -3.72
N ALA A 80 -8.48 -12.98 -4.26
CA ALA A 80 -7.39 -13.62 -3.52
C ALA A 80 -6.99 -12.82 -2.28
N ALA A 81 -6.92 -11.48 -2.40
CA ALA A 81 -6.61 -10.60 -1.29
C ALA A 81 -7.67 -10.64 -0.17
N VAL A 82 -8.96 -10.62 -0.52
CA VAL A 82 -10.05 -10.77 0.45
C VAL A 82 -9.94 -12.09 1.20
N GLN A 83 -9.67 -13.19 0.49
CA GLN A 83 -9.47 -14.50 1.10
C GLN A 83 -8.26 -14.52 2.05
N GLN A 84 -7.15 -13.86 1.70
CA GLN A 84 -5.97 -13.75 2.57
C GLN A 84 -6.30 -12.99 3.87
N LEU A 85 -6.96 -11.83 3.75
CA LEU A 85 -7.36 -11.01 4.90
C LEU A 85 -8.35 -11.75 5.81
N GLN A 86 -9.28 -12.50 5.22
CA GLN A 86 -10.25 -13.29 5.97
C GLN A 86 -9.57 -14.47 6.70
N ALA A 87 -8.69 -15.20 6.02
CA ALA A 87 -7.94 -16.29 6.62
C ALA A 87 -7.02 -15.84 7.76
N ALA A 88 -6.51 -14.61 7.68
CA ALA A 88 -5.69 -13.99 8.72
C ALA A 88 -6.50 -13.37 9.88
N GLY A 89 -7.84 -13.38 9.82
CA GLY A 89 -8.70 -12.77 10.83
C GLY A 89 -8.72 -11.24 10.82
N VAL A 90 -8.11 -10.61 9.81
CA VAL A 90 -8.11 -9.15 9.63
C VAL A 90 -9.48 -8.66 9.17
N LEU A 91 -10.14 -9.45 8.36
CA LEU A 91 -11.44 -9.12 7.78
C LEU A 91 -12.51 -10.05 8.40
N PRO A 92 -13.36 -9.55 9.29
CA PRO A 92 -14.50 -10.29 9.82
C PRO A 92 -15.41 -10.80 8.70
N ALA A 93 -16.05 -11.95 8.89
CA ALA A 93 -16.87 -12.60 7.87
C ALA A 93 -17.96 -11.68 7.31
N SER A 94 -18.64 -10.91 8.17
CA SER A 94 -19.68 -9.97 7.75
C SER A 94 -19.15 -8.86 6.84
N MET A 95 -17.89 -8.42 7.05
CA MET A 95 -17.26 -7.42 6.18
C MET A 95 -16.74 -8.03 4.89
N ALA A 96 -16.26 -9.28 4.93
CA ALA A 96 -15.90 -10.01 3.73
C ALA A 96 -17.10 -10.19 2.80
N ASP A 97 -18.28 -10.49 3.36
CA ASP A 97 -19.52 -10.61 2.59
C ASP A 97 -19.91 -9.30 1.90
N VAL A 98 -19.75 -8.15 2.59
CA VAL A 98 -20.00 -6.82 2.00
C VAL A 98 -19.01 -6.54 0.85
N LEU A 99 -17.71 -6.79 1.07
CA LEU A 99 -16.67 -6.65 0.05
C LEU A 99 -16.97 -7.51 -1.17
N LEU A 100 -17.24 -8.79 -0.97
CA LEU A 100 -17.53 -9.73 -2.04
C LEU A 100 -18.83 -9.37 -2.79
N SER A 101 -19.86 -8.93 -2.06
CA SER A 101 -21.11 -8.48 -2.66
C SER A 101 -20.89 -7.22 -3.52
N ALA A 102 -20.15 -6.23 -3.02
CA ALA A 102 -19.83 -5.04 -3.79
C ALA A 102 -19.02 -5.38 -5.07
N MET A 103 -18.05 -6.29 -4.99
CA MET A 103 -17.29 -6.76 -6.14
C MET A 103 -18.14 -7.52 -7.17
N GLN A 104 -19.16 -8.27 -6.73
CA GLN A 104 -20.04 -9.03 -7.60
C GLN A 104 -21.15 -8.19 -8.25
N GLN A 105 -21.61 -7.15 -7.54
CA GLN A 105 -22.71 -6.28 -7.98
C GLN A 105 -22.24 -5.09 -8.82
N THR A 106 -20.94 -4.89 -8.93
CA THR A 106 -20.35 -3.79 -9.69
C THR A 106 -20.17 -4.19 -11.15
N ASP A 107 -20.75 -3.41 -12.06
CA ASP A 107 -20.54 -3.58 -13.50
C ASP A 107 -19.16 -3.10 -13.96
N SER A 108 -18.51 -2.26 -13.14
CA SER A 108 -17.19 -1.73 -13.42
C SER A 108 -16.38 -1.53 -12.14
N CYS A 109 -15.08 -1.71 -12.24
CA CYS A 109 -14.14 -1.39 -11.19
C CYS A 109 -13.12 -0.38 -11.73
N THR A 110 -12.88 0.69 -11.01
CA THR A 110 -11.80 1.61 -11.36
C THR A 110 -10.51 1.12 -10.73
N THR A 111 -9.50 0.93 -11.55
CA THR A 111 -8.17 0.50 -11.09
C THR A 111 -7.17 1.62 -11.30
N TYR A 112 -6.47 2.00 -10.25
CA TYR A 112 -5.35 2.93 -10.29
C TYR A 112 -4.07 2.16 -10.01
N THR A 113 -3.11 2.20 -10.92
CA THR A 113 -1.80 1.57 -10.73
C THR A 113 -0.72 2.62 -10.82
N ASP A 114 0.21 2.62 -9.88
CA ASP A 114 1.33 3.54 -9.90
C ASP A 114 2.60 2.92 -10.51
N ASP A 115 3.64 3.75 -10.66
CA ASP A 115 4.93 3.35 -11.25
C ASP A 115 5.65 2.26 -10.45
N THR A 116 5.26 2.02 -9.20
CA THR A 116 5.83 0.95 -8.37
C THR A 116 5.08 -0.37 -8.53
N GLY A 117 3.97 -0.37 -9.27
CA GLY A 117 3.07 -1.50 -9.43
C GLY A 117 2.06 -1.68 -8.29
N GLN A 118 2.01 -0.74 -7.33
CA GLN A 118 0.93 -0.72 -6.35
C GLN A 118 -0.38 -0.36 -7.05
N SER A 119 -1.43 -1.11 -6.77
CA SER A 119 -2.73 -0.93 -7.40
C SER A 119 -3.82 -0.70 -6.36
N GLU A 120 -4.69 0.25 -6.64
CA GLU A 120 -5.92 0.48 -5.90
C GLU A 120 -7.12 0.12 -6.78
N TYR A 121 -7.99 -0.70 -6.26
CA TYR A 121 -9.24 -1.13 -6.89
C TYR A 121 -10.40 -0.47 -6.15
N ALA A 122 -11.21 0.31 -6.86
CA ALA A 122 -12.39 0.96 -6.32
C ALA A 122 -13.65 0.35 -6.94
N PHE A 123 -14.46 -0.27 -6.11
CA PHE A 123 -15.75 -0.86 -6.46
C PHE A 123 -16.86 0.05 -5.93
N THR A 124 -17.74 0.48 -6.79
CA THR A 124 -18.86 1.33 -6.40
C THR A 124 -20.17 0.66 -6.81
N SER A 125 -21.05 0.49 -5.86
CA SER A 125 -22.46 0.10 -6.09
C SER A 125 -23.37 1.19 -5.52
N ASP A 126 -24.68 1.08 -5.77
CA ASP A 126 -25.67 2.06 -5.28
C ASP A 126 -25.66 2.18 -3.74
N GLU A 127 -25.25 1.12 -3.03
CA GLU A 127 -25.32 1.04 -1.57
C GLU A 127 -23.95 1.08 -0.89
N ASN A 128 -22.87 0.77 -1.61
CA ASN A 128 -21.54 0.62 -1.00
C ASN A 128 -20.43 1.15 -1.89
N HIS A 129 -19.45 1.78 -1.26
CA HIS A 129 -18.15 2.04 -1.84
C HIS A 129 -17.08 1.24 -1.10
N VAL A 130 -16.30 0.49 -1.86
CA VAL A 130 -15.24 -0.38 -1.35
C VAL A 130 -13.96 -0.10 -2.11
N THR A 131 -12.88 0.08 -1.39
CA THR A 131 -11.54 0.13 -2.01
C THR A 131 -10.65 -0.98 -1.46
N LEU A 132 -9.73 -1.45 -2.30
CA LEU A 132 -8.71 -2.42 -1.93
C LEU A 132 -7.38 -2.02 -2.54
N THR A 133 -6.35 -1.89 -1.72
CA THR A 133 -5.01 -1.52 -2.16
C THR A 133 -4.08 -2.72 -2.06
N LEU A 134 -3.45 -3.07 -3.17
CA LEU A 134 -2.49 -4.17 -3.27
C LEU A 134 -1.11 -3.63 -3.63
N THR A 135 -0.07 -4.21 -3.06
CA THR A 135 1.31 -3.99 -3.52
C THR A 135 1.55 -4.66 -4.87
N ALA A 136 2.70 -4.42 -5.47
CA ALA A 136 3.11 -5.06 -6.72
C ALA A 136 3.14 -6.59 -6.64
N SER A 137 3.40 -7.16 -5.47
CA SER A 137 3.34 -8.62 -5.24
C SER A 137 1.93 -9.15 -4.96
N GLY A 138 0.91 -8.28 -4.93
CA GLY A 138 -0.47 -8.65 -4.62
C GLY A 138 -0.79 -8.75 -3.13
N LEU A 139 0.10 -8.24 -2.25
CA LEU A 139 -0.17 -8.20 -0.81
C LEU A 139 -1.18 -7.09 -0.51
N PRO A 140 -2.30 -7.38 0.19
CA PRO A 140 -3.25 -6.34 0.59
C PRO A 140 -2.70 -5.47 1.71
N VAL A 141 -2.52 -4.17 1.40
CA VAL A 141 -1.97 -3.16 2.31
C VAL A 141 -2.98 -2.10 2.71
N GLY A 142 -4.19 -2.19 2.21
CA GLY A 142 -5.28 -1.32 2.62
C GLY A 142 -6.62 -1.77 2.06
N PHE A 143 -7.68 -1.47 2.80
CA PHE A 143 -9.05 -1.56 2.30
C PHE A 143 -9.95 -0.57 3.02
N THR A 144 -11.04 -0.19 2.37
CA THR A 144 -12.12 0.61 2.96
C THR A 144 -13.46 -0.05 2.63
N VAL A 145 -14.34 -0.14 3.62
CA VAL A 145 -15.73 -0.58 3.47
C VAL A 145 -16.60 0.50 4.11
N GLU A 146 -17.40 1.21 3.33
CA GLU A 146 -18.12 2.39 3.83
C GLU A 146 -19.36 2.07 4.68
N GLN A 147 -20.05 0.98 4.36
CA GLN A 147 -21.26 0.59 5.09
C GLN A 147 -21.10 -0.81 5.68
N CYS A 148 -20.57 -0.86 6.90
CA CYS A 148 -20.49 -2.09 7.66
C CYS A 148 -20.69 -1.83 9.15
N SER A 149 -21.36 -2.73 9.84
CA SER A 149 -21.57 -2.65 11.27
C SER A 149 -20.51 -3.47 12.01
N PHE A 150 -19.77 -2.81 12.91
CA PHE A 150 -18.82 -3.45 13.81
C PHE A 150 -18.71 -2.66 15.11
N ALA A 151 -18.27 -3.33 16.19
CA ALA A 151 -18.05 -2.69 17.47
C ALA A 151 -16.67 -1.99 17.49
N ASP A 152 -16.58 -0.82 18.15
CA ASP A 152 -15.30 -0.09 18.30
C ASP A 152 -14.25 -0.91 19.05
N SER A 153 -14.67 -1.80 19.95
CA SER A 153 -13.78 -2.72 20.66
C SER A 153 -13.07 -3.72 19.73
N ALA A 154 -13.55 -3.92 18.51
CA ALA A 154 -12.92 -4.79 17.54
C ALA A 154 -11.72 -4.15 16.81
N LEU A 155 -11.54 -2.82 16.90
CA LEU A 155 -10.47 -2.13 16.17
C LEU A 155 -9.07 -2.61 16.59
N ASP A 156 -8.84 -2.81 17.88
CA ASP A 156 -7.56 -3.33 18.39
C ASP A 156 -7.31 -4.78 17.95
N GLU A 157 -8.34 -5.62 17.97
CA GLU A 157 -8.25 -7.02 17.52
C GLU A 157 -7.91 -7.09 16.02
N ILE A 158 -8.57 -6.26 15.20
CA ILE A 158 -8.28 -6.16 13.77
C ILE A 158 -6.86 -5.64 13.54
N ALA A 159 -6.43 -4.63 14.30
CA ALA A 159 -5.08 -4.08 14.19
C ALA A 159 -4.00 -5.10 14.55
N ASP A 160 -4.21 -5.90 15.60
CA ASP A 160 -3.28 -6.96 15.99
C ASP A 160 -3.24 -8.09 14.96
N ALA A 161 -4.39 -8.52 14.43
CA ALA A 161 -4.46 -9.49 13.34
C ALA A 161 -3.76 -8.97 12.07
N TYR A 162 -3.92 -7.69 11.75
CA TYR A 162 -3.28 -7.08 10.59
C TYR A 162 -1.77 -6.92 10.77
N ALA A 163 -1.33 -6.56 11.99
CA ALA A 163 0.09 -6.54 12.33
C ALA A 163 0.74 -7.93 12.16
N ALA A 164 0.08 -8.97 12.66
CA ALA A 164 0.52 -10.35 12.49
C ALA A 164 0.54 -10.78 11.01
N PHE A 165 -0.47 -10.40 10.24
CA PHE A 165 -0.56 -10.71 8.82
C PHE A 165 0.58 -10.06 8.02
N LEU A 166 0.85 -8.77 8.23
CA LEU A 166 1.88 -8.04 7.49
C LEU A 166 3.30 -8.35 7.96
N GLY A 167 3.49 -8.48 9.27
CA GLY A 167 4.81 -8.67 9.89
C GLY A 167 5.26 -10.12 9.95
N GLY A 168 4.31 -11.06 10.01
CA GLY A 168 4.58 -12.47 10.27
C GLY A 168 5.46 -12.65 11.51
N ASP A 169 6.31 -13.67 11.50
CA ASP A 169 7.26 -13.94 12.59
C ASP A 169 8.48 -12.97 12.60
N ALA A 170 8.63 -12.18 11.55
CA ALA A 170 9.80 -11.31 11.38
C ALA A 170 9.73 -10.04 12.24
N ILE A 171 8.54 -9.54 12.52
CA ILE A 171 8.30 -8.29 13.21
C ILE A 171 7.67 -8.56 14.57
N THR A 172 8.42 -8.28 15.63
CA THR A 172 7.99 -8.55 17.02
C THR A 172 7.95 -7.29 17.89
N ASP A 173 8.35 -6.14 17.35
CA ASP A 173 8.48 -4.86 18.06
C ASP A 173 7.29 -3.93 17.80
N TRP A 174 6.10 -4.48 17.61
CA TRP A 174 4.89 -3.70 17.46
C TRP A 174 4.56 -2.92 18.72
N GLU A 175 4.32 -1.63 18.57
CA GLU A 175 3.88 -0.72 19.63
C GLU A 175 2.59 -0.01 19.21
N THR A 176 1.76 0.35 20.18
CA THR A 176 0.58 1.18 19.96
C THR A 176 1.01 2.65 19.92
N LEU A 177 0.66 3.37 18.85
CA LEU A 177 0.83 4.82 18.80
C LEU A 177 -0.45 5.52 19.28
N PRO A 178 -0.35 6.48 20.20
CA PRO A 178 -1.49 7.25 20.69
C PRO A 178 -1.88 8.31 19.64
N LEU A 179 -2.57 7.89 18.58
CA LEU A 179 -3.08 8.83 17.59
C LEU A 179 -4.44 9.34 18.03
N GLN A 180 -4.59 10.67 18.15
CA GLN A 180 -5.87 11.31 18.41
C GLN A 180 -6.51 11.72 17.08
N LEU A 181 -7.25 10.81 16.46
CA LEU A 181 -8.14 11.13 15.35
C LEU A 181 -9.52 11.54 15.88
N HIS A 182 -10.31 12.22 15.05
CA HIS A 182 -11.69 12.54 15.39
C HIS A 182 -12.57 11.30 15.52
N GLU A 183 -12.21 10.21 14.86
CA GLU A 183 -12.89 8.94 14.89
C GLU A 183 -12.06 7.90 15.66
N PRO A 184 -12.71 6.90 16.28
CA PRO A 184 -12.01 5.80 16.94
C PRO A 184 -11.04 5.09 15.98
N CYS A 185 -9.83 4.86 16.45
CA CYS A 185 -8.80 4.15 15.68
C CYS A 185 -7.87 3.34 16.58
N ALA A 186 -7.31 2.28 16.01
CA ALA A 186 -6.21 1.50 16.57
C ALA A 186 -5.02 1.60 15.64
N VAL A 187 -3.86 1.96 16.19
CA VAL A 187 -2.64 2.17 15.42
C VAL A 187 -1.53 1.28 15.97
N ARG A 188 -0.81 0.61 15.07
CA ARG A 188 0.39 -0.15 15.40
C ARG A 188 1.57 0.38 14.59
N TYR A 189 2.74 0.40 15.19
CA TYR A 189 3.98 0.80 14.55
C TYR A 189 5.12 -0.13 14.95
N SER A 190 5.96 -0.47 14.00
CA SER A 190 7.21 -1.17 14.22
C SER A 190 8.38 -0.28 13.81
N VAL A 191 9.26 0.01 14.75
CA VAL A 191 10.47 0.80 14.50
C VAL A 191 11.42 0.03 13.58
N SER A 192 11.58 -1.27 13.83
CA SER A 192 12.52 -2.11 13.07
C SER A 192 12.12 -2.28 11.61
N ALA A 193 10.81 -2.32 11.33
CA ALA A 193 10.26 -2.45 9.98
C ALA A 193 9.90 -1.10 9.35
N GLN A 194 9.90 0.00 10.12
CA GLN A 194 9.35 1.29 9.70
C GLN A 194 7.94 1.13 9.13
N LEU A 195 7.17 0.24 9.71
CA LEU A 195 5.85 -0.15 9.23
C LEU A 195 4.78 0.40 10.19
N TYR A 196 3.90 1.21 9.63
CA TYR A 196 2.77 1.82 10.29
C TYR A 196 1.49 1.16 9.77
N LEU A 197 0.57 0.87 10.65
CA LEU A 197 -0.76 0.43 10.27
C LEU A 197 -1.81 1.16 11.12
N CYS A 198 -2.93 1.45 10.48
CA CYS A 198 -4.06 2.13 11.09
C CYS A 198 -5.35 1.41 10.73
N VAL A 199 -6.13 1.11 11.75
CA VAL A 199 -7.49 0.60 11.64
C VAL A 199 -8.39 1.65 12.26
N ALA A 200 -9.26 2.25 11.46
CA ALA A 200 -10.08 3.38 11.89
C ALA A 200 -11.54 3.19 11.47
N ARG A 201 -12.45 3.71 12.29
CA ARG A 201 -13.82 3.94 11.85
C ARG A 201 -13.82 5.03 10.77
N SER A 202 -14.61 4.87 9.75
CA SER A 202 -14.82 5.85 8.67
C SER A 202 -16.31 6.01 8.45
N GLY A 203 -16.92 6.97 9.16
CA GLY A 203 -18.38 7.12 9.19
C GLY A 203 -19.07 5.87 9.75
N GLN A 204 -19.86 5.17 8.92
CA GLN A 204 -20.48 3.88 9.27
C GLN A 204 -19.64 2.67 8.81
N GLY A 205 -18.40 2.92 8.36
CA GLY A 205 -17.56 1.92 7.78
C GLY A 205 -16.24 1.71 8.50
N LEU A 206 -15.40 0.89 7.91
CA LEU A 206 -14.05 0.54 8.37
C LEU A 206 -13.02 0.91 7.30
N ARG A 207 -11.95 1.56 7.74
CA ARG A 207 -10.76 1.80 6.95
C ARG A 207 -9.56 1.12 7.60
N VAL A 208 -8.86 0.32 6.82
CA VAL A 208 -7.61 -0.32 7.21
C VAL A 208 -6.54 0.11 6.23
N SER A 209 -5.38 0.52 6.73
CA SER A 209 -4.27 0.95 5.89
C SER A 209 -2.93 0.64 6.52
N ALA A 210 -1.95 0.30 5.69
CA ALA A 210 -0.56 0.18 6.07
C ALA A 210 0.30 1.11 5.21
N ALA A 211 1.34 1.66 5.82
CA ALA A 211 2.29 2.54 5.15
C ALA A 211 3.67 2.38 5.79
N SER A 212 4.70 2.78 5.06
CA SER A 212 6.01 2.97 5.68
C SER A 212 6.08 4.36 6.32
N LEU A 213 6.52 4.41 7.56
CA LEU A 213 6.69 5.63 8.33
C LEU A 213 8.10 5.68 8.92
N SER A 214 8.82 6.79 8.73
CA SER A 214 10.14 6.94 9.33
C SER A 214 10.07 7.02 10.85
N PRO A 215 11.12 6.63 11.57
CA PRO A 215 11.17 6.81 13.04
C PRO A 215 11.01 8.27 13.46
N GLN A 216 11.49 9.20 12.65
CA GLN A 216 11.36 10.64 12.91
C GLN A 216 9.90 11.09 12.79
N ASP A 217 9.18 10.65 11.74
CA ASP A 217 7.77 10.97 11.57
C ASP A 217 6.91 10.30 12.65
N ALA A 218 7.25 9.06 13.04
CA ALA A 218 6.59 8.35 14.13
C ALA A 218 6.77 9.07 15.48
N ALA A 219 7.95 9.65 15.75
CA ALA A 219 8.19 10.45 16.94
C ALA A 219 7.29 11.69 17.01
N ALA A 220 6.98 12.30 15.87
CA ALA A 220 6.05 13.42 15.80
C ALA A 220 4.63 13.02 16.26
N TYR A 221 4.18 11.81 15.93
CA TYR A 221 2.89 11.29 16.40
C TYR A 221 2.86 10.95 17.90
N ARG A 222 4.01 10.67 18.52
CA ARG A 222 4.11 10.45 19.96
C ARG A 222 4.11 11.75 20.77
N GLY A 223 4.24 12.90 20.13
CA GLY A 223 4.45 14.18 20.80
C GLY A 223 5.86 14.35 21.35
N ASP A 224 6.80 13.50 20.93
CA ASP A 224 8.20 13.52 21.41
C ASP A 224 9.07 14.59 20.70
N VAL A 225 8.47 15.32 19.75
CA VAL A 225 9.18 16.41 19.05
C VAL A 225 9.06 17.67 19.87
N THR A 226 10.10 17.97 20.64
CA THR A 226 10.30 19.31 21.19
C THR A 226 10.52 20.27 20.01
N PRO A 227 9.79 21.41 19.96
CA PRO A 227 9.91 22.38 18.85
C PRO A 227 11.32 23.00 18.76
#